data_b1ecc95e3723a65669dbfffc0d740917
#
_entry.id   b1ecc95e3723a65669dbfffc0d740917
#
_cell.length_a   1.000
_cell.length_b   1.000
_cell.length_c   1.000
_cell.angle_alpha   90.00
_cell.angle_beta   90.00
_cell.angle_gamma   90.00
#
_symmetry.space_group_name_H-M   'P 1'
#
loop_
_entity.id
_entity.type
_entity.pdbx_description
1 polymer ?
#
loop_
_entity_poly.entity_id
_entity_poly.type
_entity_poly.pdbx_seq_one_letter_code
_entity_poly.pdbx_strand_id
1 'polypeptide(L)'
;AMRFGSRDALLGNSRVAGPTALQLGGSDPKELAFAVEAAAPYGYDEFNLNCGCPSPRVQKGSFGACLMLDAKLVAECVRAMRDATDKPVTVKHRIGVDERSDYGFVRDFVGEVYDAGCRTFIVHARAAWLQGLSPKENREVPPLMRSRAWELKRDFPDAVIVLNLSLIHI
;
A
#
# COMPACT_ATOMS: atom_id res chain seq x y z
N ALA A 1 14.95 3.56 9.09
CA ALA A 1 15.17 2.39 9.97
C ALA A 1 16.28 1.48 9.41
N MET A 2 16.23 1.07 8.15
CA MET A 2 17.18 0.11 7.53
C MET A 2 18.62 0.63 7.38
N ARG A 3 18.85 1.94 7.43
CA ARG A 3 20.21 2.53 7.41
C ARG A 3 20.92 2.48 8.76
N PHE A 4 20.16 2.45 9.87
CA PHE A 4 20.69 2.68 11.22
C PHE A 4 20.35 1.56 12.22
N GLY A 5 19.56 0.57 11.83
CA GLY A 5 19.16 -0.55 12.67
C GLY A 5 19.76 -1.89 12.26
N SER A 6 19.63 -2.89 13.09
CA SER A 6 19.94 -4.28 12.71
C SER A 6 18.97 -4.72 11.62
N ARG A 7 19.48 -4.99 10.42
CA ARG A 7 18.67 -5.48 9.29
C ARG A 7 18.06 -6.84 9.61
N ASP A 8 18.80 -7.72 10.24
CA ASP A 8 18.32 -9.06 10.60
C ASP A 8 17.14 -8.99 11.57
N ALA A 9 17.17 -8.05 12.52
CA ALA A 9 16.05 -7.85 13.45
C ALA A 9 14.81 -7.25 12.76
N LEU A 10 15.00 -6.48 11.69
CA LEU A 10 13.91 -5.83 10.96
C LEU A 10 13.35 -6.70 9.82
N LEU A 11 14.20 -7.49 9.17
CA LEU A 11 13.91 -8.19 7.92
C LEU A 11 13.94 -9.71 8.09
N GLY A 12 14.48 -10.22 9.19
CA GLY A 12 14.56 -11.65 9.44
C GLY A 12 13.18 -12.28 9.60
N ASN A 13 12.72 -12.99 8.57
CA ASN A 13 11.48 -13.74 8.63
C ASN A 13 11.71 -15.25 8.42
N SER A 14 12.89 -15.73 8.64
CA SER A 14 13.47 -17.00 8.24
C SER A 14 12.69 -18.28 8.57
N ARG A 15 11.45 -18.18 9.07
CA ARG A 15 10.68 -19.35 9.56
C ARG A 15 9.22 -19.36 9.11
N VAL A 16 8.81 -18.49 8.20
CA VAL A 16 7.46 -18.52 7.65
C VAL A 16 7.43 -19.51 6.48
N ALA A 17 6.61 -20.53 6.60
CA ALA A 17 6.39 -21.47 5.50
C ALA A 17 5.46 -20.83 4.45
N GLY A 18 5.97 -20.66 3.23
CA GLY A 18 5.18 -20.14 2.11
C GLY A 18 5.59 -18.75 1.65
N PRO A 19 4.96 -18.22 0.58
CA PRO A 19 5.26 -16.93 0.01
C PRO A 19 5.06 -15.79 1.03
N THR A 20 6.01 -14.87 1.07
CA THR A 20 6.03 -13.77 2.05
C THR A 20 6.21 -12.43 1.37
N ALA A 21 5.37 -11.46 1.73
CA ALA A 21 5.47 -10.07 1.29
C ALA A 21 6.12 -9.20 2.35
N LEU A 22 7.10 -8.37 1.96
CA LEU A 22 7.61 -7.29 2.80
C LEU A 22 6.82 -6.01 2.56
N GLN A 23 6.12 -5.52 3.59
CA GLN A 23 5.46 -4.23 3.48
C GLN A 23 6.38 -3.09 3.90
N LEU A 24 6.50 -2.10 3.03
CA LEU A 24 7.29 -0.90 3.22
C LEU A 24 6.38 0.32 3.43
N GLY A 25 6.83 1.24 4.28
CA GLY A 25 6.21 2.54 4.48
C GLY A 25 7.25 3.64 4.25
N GLY A 26 6.95 4.56 3.36
CA GLY A 26 7.81 5.68 2.99
C GLY A 26 7.19 6.47 1.86
N SER A 27 7.76 7.65 1.59
CA SER A 27 7.37 8.57 0.52
C SER A 27 8.55 9.06 -0.30
N ASP A 28 9.75 8.61 -0.02
CA ASP A 28 10.94 8.93 -0.80
C ASP A 28 11.28 7.75 -1.72
N PRO A 29 11.24 7.93 -3.06
CA PRO A 29 11.53 6.87 -4.01
C PRO A 29 12.90 6.23 -3.83
N LYS A 30 13.94 7.03 -3.51
CA LYS A 30 15.32 6.53 -3.33
C LYS A 30 15.45 5.69 -2.06
N GLU A 31 14.81 6.10 -0.98
CA GLU A 31 14.81 5.34 0.28
C GLU A 31 14.02 4.02 0.14
N LEU A 32 12.95 4.02 -0.66
CA LEU A 32 12.19 2.80 -0.93
C LEU A 32 12.98 1.83 -1.82
N ALA A 33 13.63 2.31 -2.88
CA ALA A 33 14.52 1.50 -3.71
C ALA A 33 15.65 0.89 -2.86
N PHE A 34 16.33 1.70 -2.05
CA PHE A 34 17.35 1.22 -1.11
C PHE A 34 16.81 0.15 -0.15
N ALA A 35 15.57 0.32 0.35
CA ALA A 35 14.95 -0.65 1.25
C ALA A 35 14.68 -1.99 0.56
N VAL A 36 14.25 -1.96 -0.71
CA VAL A 36 14.05 -3.15 -1.55
C VAL A 36 15.38 -3.87 -1.78
N GLU A 37 16.43 -3.16 -2.20
CA GLU A 37 17.78 -3.72 -2.39
C GLU A 37 18.32 -4.34 -1.09
N ALA A 38 18.19 -3.63 0.02
CA ALA A 38 18.65 -4.10 1.32
C ALA A 38 17.91 -5.35 1.82
N ALA A 39 16.68 -5.57 1.34
CA ALA A 39 15.86 -6.72 1.70
C ALA A 39 16.05 -7.92 0.73
N ALA A 40 16.72 -7.75 -0.40
CA ALA A 40 16.90 -8.82 -1.39
C ALA A 40 17.51 -10.11 -0.81
N PRO A 41 18.54 -10.07 0.11
CA PRO A 41 19.11 -11.29 0.68
C PRO A 41 18.16 -12.09 1.59
N TYR A 42 17.03 -11.51 1.98
CA TYR A 42 16.08 -12.13 2.93
C TYR A 42 15.01 -12.99 2.27
N GLY A 43 14.99 -13.05 0.92
CA GLY A 43 14.17 -14.00 0.18
C GLY A 43 12.67 -13.71 0.17
N TYR A 44 12.27 -12.44 0.26
CA TYR A 44 10.86 -12.05 0.09
C TYR A 44 10.38 -12.30 -1.34
N ASP A 45 9.13 -12.74 -1.46
CA ASP A 45 8.49 -13.03 -2.75
C ASP A 45 7.81 -11.81 -3.36
N GLU A 46 7.49 -10.81 -2.54
CA GLU A 46 6.75 -9.61 -2.92
C GLU A 46 7.19 -8.41 -2.06
N PHE A 47 7.19 -7.22 -2.66
CA PHE A 47 7.33 -5.95 -1.96
C PHE A 47 6.01 -5.17 -2.04
N ASN A 48 5.48 -4.75 -0.89
CA ASN A 48 4.21 -4.06 -0.81
C ASN A 48 4.40 -2.63 -0.29
N LEU A 49 3.87 -1.63 -0.99
CA LEU A 49 3.86 -0.24 -0.53
C LEU A 49 2.58 0.04 0.25
N ASN A 50 2.73 0.58 1.46
CA ASN A 50 1.61 0.96 2.32
C ASN A 50 1.09 2.36 1.96
N CYS A 51 -0.10 2.40 1.35
CA CYS A 51 -0.89 3.61 1.09
C CYS A 51 -2.25 3.57 1.79
N GLY A 52 -2.37 2.85 2.91
CA GLY A 52 -3.67 2.65 3.57
C GLY A 52 -3.74 2.90 5.07
N CYS A 53 -2.61 3.04 5.75
CA CYS A 53 -2.60 3.26 7.20
C CYS A 53 -2.91 4.72 7.56
N PRO A 54 -3.96 5.01 8.38
CA PRO A 54 -4.33 6.36 8.76
C PRO A 54 -3.71 6.81 10.10
N SER A 55 -2.79 6.05 10.70
CA SER A 55 -2.31 6.35 12.04
C SER A 55 -1.53 7.68 12.11
N PRO A 56 -1.63 8.45 13.22
CA PRO A 56 -0.90 9.71 13.37
C PRO A 56 0.61 9.58 13.25
N ARG A 57 1.18 8.45 13.68
CA ARG A 57 2.61 8.16 13.53
C ARG A 57 3.02 8.07 12.06
N VAL A 58 2.18 7.45 11.26
CA VAL A 58 2.40 7.25 9.83
C VAL A 58 2.24 8.57 9.08
N GLN A 59 1.24 9.37 9.45
CA GLN A 59 1.04 10.70 8.89
C GLN A 59 2.22 11.65 9.16
N LYS A 60 2.77 11.63 10.38
CA LYS A 60 3.99 12.39 10.73
C LYS A 60 5.20 11.99 9.86
N GLY A 61 5.25 10.75 9.42
CA GLY A 61 6.25 10.23 8.49
C GLY A 61 5.92 10.48 7.01
N SER A 62 4.84 11.20 6.71
CA SER A 62 4.36 11.48 5.35
C SER A 62 4.16 10.25 4.48
N PHE A 63 3.66 9.14 5.06
CA PHE A 63 3.37 7.91 4.34
C PHE A 63 2.02 7.29 4.78
N GLY A 64 1.64 6.14 4.22
CA GLY A 64 0.36 5.51 4.48
C GLY A 64 -0.80 6.13 3.71
N ALA A 65 -1.98 6.31 4.34
CA ALA A 65 -3.18 6.74 3.64
C ALA A 65 -3.06 8.15 3.04
N CYS A 66 -2.31 9.06 3.65
CA CYS A 66 -2.09 10.41 3.10
C CYS A 66 -1.41 10.41 1.72
N LEU A 67 -0.64 9.36 1.38
CA LEU A 67 -0.05 9.22 0.05
C LEU A 67 -1.08 9.09 -1.08
N MET A 68 -2.30 8.67 -0.78
CA MET A 68 -3.36 8.64 -1.80
C MET A 68 -3.72 10.03 -2.32
N LEU A 69 -3.36 11.09 -1.61
CA LEU A 69 -3.57 12.48 -2.05
C LEU A 69 -2.54 12.92 -3.11
N ASP A 70 -1.46 12.16 -3.29
CA ASP A 70 -0.41 12.42 -4.28
C ASP A 70 -0.08 11.12 -5.05
N ALA A 71 -0.97 10.79 -5.98
CA ALA A 71 -0.85 9.58 -6.80
C ALA A 71 0.43 9.56 -7.64
N LYS A 72 0.92 10.74 -8.09
CA LYS A 72 2.16 10.85 -8.87
C LYS A 72 3.39 10.47 -8.05
N LEU A 73 3.46 10.92 -6.81
CA LEU A 73 4.53 10.53 -5.90
C LEU A 73 4.51 9.02 -5.63
N VAL A 74 3.31 8.43 -5.45
CA VAL A 74 3.18 6.97 -5.30
C VAL A 74 3.65 6.23 -6.55
N ALA A 75 3.33 6.73 -7.74
CA ALA A 75 3.80 6.19 -9.01
C ALA A 75 5.33 6.23 -9.13
N GLU A 76 5.97 7.34 -8.72
CA GLU A 76 7.44 7.46 -8.67
C GLU A 76 8.04 6.45 -7.68
N CYS A 77 7.46 6.31 -6.50
CA CYS A 77 7.88 5.32 -5.51
C CYS A 77 7.80 3.89 -6.07
N VAL A 78 6.70 3.56 -6.73
CA VAL A 78 6.51 2.23 -7.33
C VAL A 78 7.51 1.97 -8.45
N ARG A 79 7.78 2.94 -9.33
CA ARG A 79 8.82 2.80 -10.38
C ARG A 79 10.18 2.52 -9.74
N ALA A 80 10.59 3.34 -8.77
CA ALA A 80 11.87 3.17 -8.09
C ALA A 80 12.00 1.81 -7.37
N MET A 81 10.93 1.33 -6.73
CA MET A 81 10.91 0.00 -6.11
C MET A 81 11.03 -1.10 -7.17
N ARG A 82 10.33 -0.99 -8.30
CA ARG A 82 10.38 -1.97 -9.39
C ARG A 82 11.74 -2.03 -10.07
N ASP A 83 12.40 -0.90 -10.22
CA ASP A 83 13.74 -0.84 -10.81
C ASP A 83 14.79 -1.50 -9.90
N ALA A 84 14.51 -1.63 -8.61
CA ALA A 84 15.38 -2.24 -7.60
C ALA A 84 15.19 -3.75 -7.41
N THR A 85 14.21 -4.39 -8.10
CA THR A 85 13.91 -5.82 -7.94
C THR A 85 13.18 -6.41 -9.14
N ASP A 86 13.34 -7.72 -9.35
CA ASP A 86 12.55 -8.52 -10.29
C ASP A 86 11.25 -9.08 -9.67
N LYS A 87 11.06 -8.88 -8.35
CA LYS A 87 9.89 -9.36 -7.63
C LYS A 87 8.68 -8.45 -7.85
N PRO A 88 7.46 -8.98 -7.71
CA PRO A 88 6.25 -8.16 -7.74
C PRO A 88 6.29 -6.99 -6.74
N VAL A 89 5.96 -5.78 -7.22
CA VAL A 89 5.71 -4.61 -6.38
C VAL A 89 4.21 -4.34 -6.39
N THR A 90 3.61 -4.37 -5.21
CA THR A 90 2.16 -4.25 -5.00
C THR A 90 1.83 -3.04 -4.14
N VAL A 91 0.60 -2.56 -4.19
CA VAL A 91 0.16 -1.42 -3.39
C VAL A 91 -1.06 -1.79 -2.55
N LYS A 92 -0.99 -1.52 -1.24
CA LYS A 92 -2.13 -1.65 -0.35
C LYS A 92 -2.69 -0.29 -0.01
N HIS A 93 -3.96 -0.05 -0.37
CA HIS A 93 -4.58 1.27 -0.27
C HIS A 93 -6.02 1.23 0.25
N ARG A 94 -6.57 2.41 0.53
CA ARG A 94 -7.98 2.65 0.83
C ARG A 94 -8.73 3.07 -0.43
N ILE A 95 -10.04 3.34 -0.31
CA ILE A 95 -10.86 3.84 -1.42
C ILE A 95 -11.01 5.36 -1.42
N GLY A 96 -10.40 6.03 -0.46
CA GLY A 96 -10.43 7.49 -0.32
C GLY A 96 -9.74 7.94 0.94
N VAL A 97 -9.61 9.26 1.09
CA VAL A 97 -9.03 9.94 2.24
C VAL A 97 -9.96 11.07 2.64
N ASP A 98 -10.41 11.05 3.90
CA ASP A 98 -11.38 11.98 4.46
C ASP A 98 -12.62 12.08 3.55
N GLU A 99 -13.02 13.25 3.09
CA GLU A 99 -14.19 13.46 2.24
C GLU A 99 -13.95 13.07 0.77
N ARG A 100 -12.70 12.89 0.36
CA ARG A 100 -12.33 12.46 -1.01
C ARG A 100 -12.47 10.94 -1.15
N SER A 101 -13.71 10.48 -1.28
CA SER A 101 -14.03 9.05 -1.35
C SER A 101 -14.98 8.68 -2.50
N ASP A 102 -15.13 9.58 -3.48
CA ASP A 102 -15.82 9.27 -4.73
C ASP A 102 -15.00 8.26 -5.57
N TYR A 103 -15.68 7.62 -6.52
CA TYR A 103 -15.04 6.61 -7.35
C TYR A 103 -13.92 7.20 -8.24
N GLY A 104 -14.13 8.41 -8.75
CA GLY A 104 -13.13 9.09 -9.58
C GLY A 104 -11.79 9.20 -8.87
N PHE A 105 -11.79 9.59 -7.59
CA PHE A 105 -10.59 9.70 -6.79
C PHE A 105 -9.77 8.38 -6.72
N VAL A 106 -10.42 7.27 -6.36
CA VAL A 106 -9.70 5.99 -6.24
C VAL A 106 -9.32 5.41 -7.60
N ARG A 107 -10.16 5.61 -8.63
CA ARG A 107 -9.86 5.20 -10.01
C ARG A 107 -8.62 5.91 -10.54
N ASP A 108 -8.54 7.23 -10.35
CA ASP A 108 -7.43 8.05 -10.85
C ASP A 108 -6.13 7.72 -10.09
N PHE A 109 -6.23 7.47 -8.77
CA PHE A 109 -5.10 6.96 -7.98
C PHE A 109 -4.59 5.62 -8.50
N VAL A 110 -5.48 4.66 -8.72
CA VAL A 110 -5.11 3.33 -9.25
C VAL A 110 -4.55 3.45 -10.66
N GLY A 111 -5.14 4.29 -11.51
CA GLY A 111 -4.69 4.54 -12.87
C GLY A 111 -3.24 5.02 -12.93
N GLU A 112 -2.90 6.06 -12.16
CA GLU A 112 -1.54 6.61 -12.09
C GLU A 112 -0.52 5.56 -11.63
N VAL A 113 -0.88 4.77 -10.63
CA VAL A 113 -0.01 3.72 -10.08
C VAL A 113 0.07 2.50 -11.01
N TYR A 114 -1.01 2.19 -11.73
CA TYR A 114 -1.05 1.16 -12.77
C TYR A 114 -0.13 1.51 -13.94
N ASP A 115 -0.14 2.77 -14.39
CA ASP A 115 0.74 3.28 -15.45
C ASP A 115 2.22 3.26 -15.02
N ALA A 116 2.50 3.34 -13.72
CA ALA A 116 3.83 3.11 -13.16
C ALA A 116 4.25 1.62 -13.16
N GLY A 117 3.34 0.72 -13.55
CA GLY A 117 3.58 -0.71 -13.72
C GLY A 117 3.17 -1.59 -12.55
N CYS A 118 2.50 -1.05 -11.53
CA CYS A 118 1.84 -1.89 -10.52
C CYS A 118 0.69 -2.69 -11.17
N ARG A 119 0.59 -3.97 -10.85
CA ARG A 119 -0.46 -4.84 -11.40
C ARG A 119 -1.30 -5.51 -10.31
N THR A 120 -0.94 -5.34 -9.05
CA THR A 120 -1.69 -5.92 -7.92
C THR A 120 -2.00 -4.85 -6.88
N PHE A 121 -3.28 -4.67 -6.62
CA PHE A 121 -3.82 -3.70 -5.68
C PHE A 121 -4.61 -4.39 -4.58
N ILE A 122 -4.22 -4.16 -3.32
CA ILE A 122 -4.90 -4.71 -2.16
C ILE A 122 -5.78 -3.62 -1.57
N VAL A 123 -7.09 -3.73 -1.83
CA VAL A 123 -8.06 -2.68 -1.55
C VAL A 123 -8.74 -2.89 -0.21
N HIS A 124 -8.54 -2.01 0.73
CA HIS A 124 -9.40 -1.90 1.90
C HIS A 124 -10.59 -0.98 1.54
N ALA A 125 -11.76 -1.57 1.35
CA ALA A 125 -12.94 -0.90 0.80
C ALA A 125 -13.64 0.08 1.78
N ARG A 126 -12.88 0.87 2.50
CA ARG A 126 -13.30 2.00 3.33
C ARG A 126 -12.39 3.19 3.08
N ALA A 127 -12.92 4.41 3.15
CA ALA A 127 -12.11 5.61 3.19
C ALA A 127 -11.26 5.64 4.48
N ALA A 128 -10.10 6.30 4.43
CA ALA A 128 -9.28 6.58 5.59
C ALA A 128 -9.62 7.97 6.12
N TRP A 129 -9.94 8.09 7.40
CA TRP A 129 -10.06 9.37 8.07
C TRP A 129 -8.76 9.67 8.80
N LEU A 130 -8.09 10.73 8.37
CA LEU A 130 -6.79 11.11 8.90
C LEU A 130 -6.89 11.78 10.27
N GLN A 131 -8.03 12.37 10.58
CA GLN A 131 -8.31 13.00 11.86
C GLN A 131 -9.66 12.52 12.42
N GLY A 132 -9.82 12.63 13.72
CA GLY A 132 -11.09 12.35 14.40
C GLY A 132 -11.38 10.87 14.67
N LEU A 133 -10.66 9.94 14.04
CA LEU A 133 -10.82 8.50 14.25
C LEU A 133 -9.50 7.82 14.60
N SER A 134 -9.54 6.94 15.59
CA SER A 134 -8.43 6.04 15.87
C SER A 134 -8.20 5.04 14.72
N PRO A 135 -7.03 4.37 14.65
CA PRO A 135 -6.81 3.32 13.65
C PRO A 135 -7.81 2.15 13.75
N LYS A 136 -8.36 1.87 14.93
CA LYS A 136 -9.40 0.86 15.12
C LYS A 136 -10.73 1.33 14.50
N GLU A 137 -11.18 2.52 14.86
CA GLU A 137 -12.41 3.12 14.34
C GLU A 137 -12.36 3.28 12.82
N ASN A 138 -11.21 3.60 12.25
CA ASN A 138 -10.97 3.64 10.80
C ASN A 138 -11.21 2.30 10.07
N ARG A 139 -11.33 1.19 10.79
CA ARG A 139 -11.69 -0.12 10.23
C ARG A 139 -13.17 -0.46 10.39
N GLU A 140 -13.88 0.29 11.21
CA GLU A 140 -15.25 -0.04 11.62
C GLU A 140 -16.26 1.05 11.20
N VAL A 141 -15.92 2.33 11.44
CA VAL A 141 -16.85 3.46 11.27
C VAL A 141 -17.07 3.88 9.81
N PRO A 142 -16.04 4.13 8.98
CA PRO A 142 -16.28 4.54 7.61
C PRO A 142 -17.07 3.48 6.83
N PRO A 143 -18.01 3.87 5.96
CA PRO A 143 -18.83 2.93 5.21
C PRO A 143 -17.99 1.93 4.42
N LEU A 144 -18.41 0.66 4.44
CA LEU A 144 -17.79 -0.41 3.67
C LEU A 144 -18.38 -0.45 2.26
N MET A 145 -17.59 -0.08 1.26
CA MET A 145 -18.03 0.05 -0.13
C MET A 145 -17.32 -0.99 -1.01
N ARG A 146 -17.74 -2.26 -0.89
CA ARG A 146 -17.17 -3.37 -1.66
C ARG A 146 -17.29 -3.18 -3.18
N SER A 147 -18.33 -2.49 -3.64
CA SER A 147 -18.54 -2.16 -5.05
C SER A 147 -17.33 -1.47 -5.69
N ARG A 148 -16.58 -0.67 -4.94
CA ARG A 148 -15.37 0.00 -5.42
C ARG A 148 -14.32 -0.97 -5.96
N ALA A 149 -14.16 -2.14 -5.33
CA ALA A 149 -13.23 -3.16 -5.82
C ALA A 149 -13.71 -3.77 -7.16
N TRP A 150 -15.02 -3.97 -7.32
CA TRP A 150 -15.61 -4.45 -8.57
C TRP A 150 -15.50 -3.42 -9.69
N GLU A 151 -15.75 -2.14 -9.39
CA GLU A 151 -15.60 -1.02 -10.32
C GLU A 151 -14.14 -0.91 -10.81
N LEU A 152 -13.17 -0.99 -9.88
CA LEU A 152 -11.75 -1.01 -10.22
C LEU A 152 -11.38 -2.22 -11.10
N LYS A 153 -11.90 -3.42 -10.78
CA LYS A 153 -11.63 -4.62 -11.60
C LYS A 153 -12.19 -4.49 -13.02
N ARG A 154 -13.34 -3.86 -13.16
CA ARG A 154 -13.94 -3.57 -14.49
C ARG A 154 -13.09 -2.60 -15.29
N ASP A 155 -12.61 -1.51 -14.66
CA ASP A 155 -11.86 -0.46 -15.33
C ASP A 155 -10.39 -0.83 -15.58
N PHE A 156 -9.84 -1.75 -14.77
CA PHE A 156 -8.49 -2.31 -14.90
C PHE A 156 -8.53 -3.85 -15.00
N PRO A 157 -8.98 -4.41 -16.13
CA PRO A 157 -9.23 -5.84 -16.26
C PRO A 157 -7.97 -6.70 -16.11
N ASP A 158 -6.80 -6.16 -16.45
CA ASP A 158 -5.52 -6.87 -16.35
C ASP A 158 -4.89 -6.75 -14.95
N ALA A 159 -5.42 -5.90 -14.08
CA ALA A 159 -4.95 -5.80 -12.71
C ALA A 159 -5.55 -6.90 -11.82
N VAL A 160 -4.76 -7.35 -10.86
CA VAL A 160 -5.23 -8.19 -9.75
C VAL A 160 -5.75 -7.26 -8.66
N ILE A 161 -7.06 -7.30 -8.42
CA ILE A 161 -7.71 -6.52 -7.36
C ILE A 161 -8.05 -7.48 -6.22
N VAL A 162 -7.37 -7.32 -5.09
CA VAL A 162 -7.60 -8.10 -3.88
C VAL A 162 -8.47 -7.29 -2.92
N LEU A 163 -9.68 -7.75 -2.68
CA LEU A 163 -10.54 -7.15 -1.65
C LEU A 163 -10.08 -7.60 -0.27
N ASN A 164 -9.43 -6.69 0.44
CA ASN A 164 -8.98 -6.90 1.81
C ASN A 164 -9.95 -6.18 2.76
N LEU A 165 -10.69 -6.97 3.49
CA LEU A 165 -11.50 -6.53 4.62
C LEU A 165 -10.85 -7.10 5.87
N SER A 166 -10.93 -6.37 6.97
CA SER A 166 -10.56 -6.93 8.26
C SER A 166 -11.35 -8.23 8.47
N LEU A 167 -10.71 -9.37 8.19
CA LEU A 167 -11.32 -10.71 8.22
C LEU A 167 -11.58 -11.22 9.65
N ILE A 168 -11.55 -10.35 10.64
CA ILE A 168 -11.63 -10.74 12.05
C ILE A 168 -13.05 -11.17 12.47
N HIS A 169 -14.04 -11.02 11.58
CA HIS A 169 -15.42 -11.40 11.90
C HIS A 169 -16.14 -12.03 10.69
N ILE A 170 -15.70 -13.20 10.31
CA ILE A 170 -16.55 -14.17 9.60
C ILE A 170 -16.66 -15.41 10.46
#